data_289889896e4e48f974c46958f89d4783
#
_entry.id   289889896e4e48f974c46958f89d4783
#
_cell.length_a   1.000
_cell.length_b   1.000
_cell.length_c   1.000
_cell.angle_alpha   90.00
_cell.angle_beta   90.00
_cell.angle_gamma   90.00
#
_symmetry.space_group_name_H-M   'P 1'
#
loop_
_entity.id
_entity.type
_entity.pdbx_description
1 polymer ?
#
loop_
_entity_poly.entity_id
_entity_poly.type
_entity_poly.pdbx_seq_one_letter_code
_entity_poly.pdbx_strand_id
1 'polypeptide(L)'
;MRFERLTSERHPLFSAAMNLYAASFPSHEQREPASQARILSDPEYHFELIMDGETFVGLILFWETEAFIYIEHFCICPELRNRQYGFRALRAFCECGKTVILEIDPPEDEISIRRRGFYERCGFCENPFSHVHPPYHAGNARHSLVLMSYPRAIAQFECEAFQDYLRNRVMRGAF
;
A
#
# COMPACT_ATOMS: atom_id res chain seq x y z
N MET A 1 3.87 -4.44 17.55
CA MET A 1 3.36 -3.49 16.53
C MET A 1 1.87 -3.29 16.74
N ARG A 2 1.40 -2.07 16.67
CA ARG A 2 -0.03 -1.72 16.70
C ARG A 2 -0.32 -0.92 15.44
N PHE A 3 -1.48 -1.13 14.86
CA PHE A 3 -1.99 -0.36 13.72
C PHE A 3 -3.12 0.52 14.23
N GLU A 4 -3.09 1.82 13.89
CA GLU A 4 -4.03 2.81 14.38
C GLU A 4 -4.63 3.59 13.21
N ARG A 5 -5.93 3.37 12.95
CA ARG A 5 -6.60 3.94 11.78
C ARG A 5 -6.86 5.43 11.94
N LEU A 6 -6.41 6.20 10.97
CA LEU A 6 -6.79 7.60 10.79
C LEU A 6 -8.12 7.68 10.03
N THR A 7 -9.13 8.23 10.69
CA THR A 7 -10.46 8.44 10.10
C THR A 7 -10.81 9.92 9.93
N SER A 8 -9.94 10.81 10.40
CA SER A 8 -10.18 12.25 10.41
C SER A 8 -8.87 13.03 10.41
N GLU A 9 -8.88 14.18 9.76
CA GLU A 9 -7.79 15.16 9.79
C GLU A 9 -7.52 15.76 11.20
N ARG A 10 -8.45 15.54 12.16
CA ARG A 10 -8.31 16.01 13.53
C ARG A 10 -7.38 15.13 14.40
N HIS A 11 -6.92 14.02 13.89
CA HIS A 11 -6.02 13.14 14.62
C HIS A 11 -4.68 13.84 14.91
N PRO A 12 -4.12 13.76 16.15
CA PRO A 12 -2.89 14.47 16.52
C PRO A 12 -1.69 14.19 15.60
N LEU A 13 -1.60 12.98 15.06
CA LEU A 13 -0.52 12.56 14.16
C LEU A 13 -0.87 12.75 12.66
N PHE A 14 -2.02 13.33 12.31
CA PHE A 14 -2.43 13.47 10.91
C PHE A 14 -1.39 14.24 10.07
N SER A 15 -0.95 15.40 10.56
CA SER A 15 0.06 16.20 9.85
C SER A 15 1.39 15.45 9.68
N ALA A 16 1.85 14.73 10.70
CA ALA A 16 3.06 13.92 10.62
C ALA A 16 2.91 12.76 9.62
N ALA A 17 1.75 12.11 9.61
CA ALA A 17 1.41 11.05 8.68
C ALA A 17 1.39 11.54 7.22
N MET A 18 0.73 12.67 6.96
CA MET A 18 0.68 13.26 5.61
C MET A 18 2.06 13.73 5.13
N ASN A 19 2.88 14.28 6.01
CA ASN A 19 4.26 14.66 5.68
C ASN A 19 5.10 13.43 5.31
N LEU A 20 4.96 12.34 6.07
CA LEU A 20 5.65 11.08 5.75
C LEU A 20 5.16 10.48 4.42
N TYR A 21 3.85 10.52 4.16
CA TYR A 21 3.25 10.07 2.90
C TYR A 21 3.82 10.87 1.72
N ALA A 22 3.76 12.21 1.79
CA ALA A 22 4.26 13.08 0.73
C ALA A 22 5.76 12.93 0.48
N ALA A 23 6.55 12.68 1.53
CA ALA A 23 8.00 12.49 1.40
C ALA A 23 8.41 11.08 0.92
N SER A 24 7.53 10.08 1.05
CA SER A 24 7.85 8.68 0.76
C SER A 24 7.46 8.24 -0.64
N PHE A 25 6.49 8.92 -1.27
CA PHE A 25 5.97 8.55 -2.59
C PHE A 25 6.08 9.72 -3.56
N PRO A 26 6.43 9.48 -4.83
CA PRO A 26 6.41 10.53 -5.85
C PRO A 26 5.01 11.12 -6.02
N SER A 27 4.91 12.39 -6.40
CA SER A 27 3.61 13.07 -6.53
C SER A 27 2.65 12.37 -7.49
N HIS A 28 3.17 11.72 -8.53
CA HIS A 28 2.36 11.00 -9.52
C HIS A 28 1.78 9.67 -8.98
N GLU A 29 2.28 9.17 -7.85
CA GLU A 29 1.76 8.00 -7.13
C GLU A 29 0.86 8.38 -5.95
N GLN A 30 0.71 9.66 -5.67
CA GLN A 30 -0.15 10.15 -4.60
C GLN A 30 -1.53 10.52 -5.13
N ARG A 31 -2.56 10.29 -4.32
CA ARG A 31 -3.91 10.82 -4.60
C ARG A 31 -3.93 12.34 -4.49
N GLU A 32 -4.81 12.97 -5.26
CA GLU A 32 -5.13 14.39 -5.04
C GLU A 32 -5.55 14.62 -3.58
N PRO A 33 -5.12 15.71 -2.92
CA PRO A 33 -5.41 15.94 -1.50
C PRO A 33 -6.90 15.88 -1.16
N ALA A 34 -7.77 16.43 -2.03
CA ALA A 34 -9.22 16.36 -1.84
C ALA A 34 -9.77 14.93 -1.95
N SER A 35 -9.19 14.11 -2.84
CA SER A 35 -9.54 12.69 -2.94
C SER A 35 -9.08 11.93 -1.72
N GLN A 36 -7.85 12.16 -1.25
CA GLN A 36 -7.30 11.54 -0.05
C GLN A 36 -8.16 11.85 1.19
N ALA A 37 -8.54 13.11 1.38
CA ALA A 37 -9.41 13.52 2.50
C ALA A 37 -10.80 12.85 2.43
N ARG A 38 -11.36 12.73 1.23
CA ARG A 38 -12.69 12.14 1.04
C ARG A 38 -12.73 10.65 1.39
N ILE A 39 -11.69 9.89 1.03
CA ILE A 39 -11.66 8.45 1.27
C ILE A 39 -11.32 8.05 2.71
N LEU A 40 -10.85 8.97 3.57
CA LEU A 40 -10.55 8.66 4.98
C LEU A 40 -11.75 8.09 5.75
N SER A 41 -12.97 8.46 5.36
CA SER A 41 -14.21 7.95 5.97
C SER A 41 -14.77 6.71 5.28
N ASP A 42 -14.16 6.25 4.20
CA ASP A 42 -14.60 5.06 3.48
C ASP A 42 -14.38 3.80 4.32
N PRO A 43 -15.38 2.94 4.52
CA PRO A 43 -15.24 1.75 5.36
C PRO A 43 -14.21 0.74 4.85
N GLU A 44 -14.01 0.66 3.54
CA GLU A 44 -13.04 -0.25 2.92
C GLU A 44 -11.62 0.33 2.86
N TYR A 45 -11.45 1.66 2.99
CA TYR A 45 -10.15 2.31 2.97
C TYR A 45 -9.58 2.47 4.37
N HIS A 46 -8.34 2.08 4.55
CA HIS A 46 -7.62 2.19 5.82
C HIS A 46 -6.34 3.00 5.63
N PHE A 47 -6.28 4.15 6.28
CA PHE A 47 -5.05 4.90 6.46
C PHE A 47 -4.55 4.62 7.87
N GLU A 48 -3.56 3.73 8.00
CA GLU A 48 -3.11 3.33 9.33
C GLU A 48 -1.69 3.77 9.66
N LEU A 49 -1.55 4.28 10.87
CA LEU A 49 -0.27 4.53 11.51
C LEU A 49 0.28 3.20 12.02
N ILE A 50 1.56 2.97 11.79
CA ILE A 50 2.30 1.85 12.38
C ILE A 50 2.99 2.37 13.63
N MET A 51 2.65 1.79 14.80
CA MET A 51 3.15 2.18 16.11
C MET A 51 3.96 1.07 16.76
N ASP A 52 5.10 1.41 17.37
CA ASP A 52 5.85 0.52 18.26
C ASP A 52 5.90 1.18 19.65
N GLY A 53 5.04 0.71 20.57
CA GLY A 53 4.71 1.48 21.78
C GLY A 53 4.08 2.81 21.41
N GLU A 54 4.66 3.90 21.90
CA GLU A 54 4.25 5.28 21.60
C GLU A 54 4.98 5.89 20.38
N THR A 55 5.89 5.12 19.75
CA THR A 55 6.68 5.63 18.64
C THR A 55 5.93 5.42 17.32
N PHE A 56 5.71 6.50 16.58
CA PHE A 56 5.23 6.46 15.21
C PHE A 56 6.36 6.01 14.29
N VAL A 57 6.21 4.82 13.67
CA VAL A 57 7.28 4.19 12.88
C VAL A 57 7.03 4.16 11.37
N GLY A 58 5.81 4.37 10.94
CA GLY A 58 5.49 4.33 9.52
C GLY A 58 4.00 4.33 9.21
N LEU A 59 3.68 4.09 7.95
CA LEU A 59 2.32 4.06 7.43
C LEU A 59 2.07 2.78 6.64
N ILE A 60 0.82 2.32 6.70
CA ILE A 60 0.26 1.36 5.78
C ILE A 60 -1.13 1.83 5.36
N LEU A 61 -1.31 2.06 4.06
CA LEU A 61 -2.55 2.49 3.44
C LEU A 61 -3.06 1.34 2.59
N PHE A 62 -4.29 0.91 2.84
CA PHE A 62 -4.82 -0.27 2.16
C PHE A 62 -6.33 -0.21 1.98
N TRP A 63 -6.81 -1.02 1.07
CA TRP A 63 -8.22 -1.31 0.84
C TRP A 63 -8.53 -2.72 1.29
N GLU A 64 -9.59 -2.89 2.05
CA GLU A 64 -10.01 -4.19 2.57
C GLU A 64 -11.37 -4.59 2.03
N THR A 65 -11.43 -5.80 1.44
CA THR A 65 -12.64 -6.44 0.99
C THR A 65 -12.90 -7.72 1.80
N GLU A 66 -13.99 -8.42 1.52
CA GLU A 66 -14.21 -9.76 2.10
C GLU A 66 -13.17 -10.77 1.60
N ALA A 67 -12.71 -10.64 0.35
CA ALA A 67 -11.85 -11.63 -0.32
C ALA A 67 -10.34 -11.36 -0.16
N PHE A 68 -9.94 -10.10 -0.14
CA PHE A 68 -8.52 -9.72 -0.11
C PHE A 68 -8.31 -8.33 0.52
N ILE A 69 -7.05 -8.06 0.85
CA ILE A 69 -6.54 -6.73 1.19
C ILE A 69 -5.59 -6.28 0.09
N TYR A 70 -5.74 -5.05 -0.38
CA TYR A 70 -4.82 -4.40 -1.30
C TYR A 70 -4.03 -3.32 -0.59
N ILE A 71 -2.72 -3.53 -0.40
CA ILE A 71 -1.80 -2.49 0.13
C ILE A 71 -1.48 -1.53 -1.01
N GLU A 72 -2.02 -0.32 -0.91
CA GLU A 72 -1.79 0.77 -1.86
C GLU A 72 -0.45 1.48 -1.58
N HIS A 73 -0.16 1.75 -0.30
CA HIS A 73 1.08 2.41 0.13
C HIS A 73 1.62 1.81 1.42
N PHE A 74 2.93 1.64 1.50
CA PHE A 74 3.62 1.17 2.70
C PHE A 74 4.97 1.87 2.83
N CYS A 75 5.22 2.52 3.96
CA CYS A 75 6.51 3.16 4.22
C CYS A 75 6.87 3.17 5.70
N ILE A 76 8.17 3.27 5.98
CA ILE A 76 8.76 3.44 7.31
C ILE A 76 9.45 4.78 7.36
N CYS A 77 9.32 5.47 8.50
CA CYS A 77 10.02 6.73 8.77
C CYS A 77 11.50 6.61 8.40
N PRO A 78 12.07 7.54 7.63
CA PRO A 78 13.43 7.43 7.09
C PRO A 78 14.49 7.11 8.15
N GLU A 79 14.39 7.75 9.31
CA GLU A 79 15.31 7.59 10.46
C GLU A 79 15.22 6.22 11.16
N LEU A 80 14.13 5.48 10.87
CA LEU A 80 13.89 4.14 11.45
C LEU A 80 14.11 3.00 10.43
N ARG A 81 14.49 3.32 9.20
CA ARG A 81 14.84 2.32 8.18
C ARG A 81 16.06 1.50 8.60
N ASN A 82 16.21 0.32 8.02
CA ASN A 82 17.29 -0.64 8.32
C ASN A 82 17.30 -1.18 9.76
N ARG A 83 16.23 -0.94 10.55
CA ARG A 83 16.04 -1.46 11.91
C ARG A 83 14.95 -2.54 11.98
N GLN A 84 14.69 -3.21 10.89
CA GLN A 84 13.69 -4.29 10.75
C GLN A 84 12.22 -3.88 11.00
N TYR A 85 11.92 -2.60 11.20
CA TYR A 85 10.54 -2.14 11.43
C TYR A 85 9.61 -2.52 10.27
N GLY A 86 10.04 -2.34 9.02
CA GLY A 86 9.26 -2.72 7.85
C GLY A 86 8.93 -4.21 7.81
N PHE A 87 9.92 -5.06 8.07
CA PHE A 87 9.73 -6.51 8.12
C PHE A 87 8.75 -6.92 9.23
N ARG A 88 8.96 -6.41 10.44
CA ARG A 88 8.10 -6.69 11.60
C ARG A 88 6.66 -6.23 11.38
N ALA A 89 6.50 -5.01 10.83
CA ALA A 89 5.18 -4.44 10.56
C ALA A 89 4.42 -5.25 9.50
N LEU A 90 5.06 -5.53 8.37
CA LEU A 90 4.40 -6.25 7.28
C LEU A 90 4.08 -7.70 7.67
N ARG A 91 4.96 -8.37 8.42
CA ARG A 91 4.69 -9.71 8.95
C ARG A 91 3.48 -9.71 9.91
N ALA A 92 3.44 -8.77 10.86
CA ALA A 92 2.31 -8.65 11.77
C ALA A 92 1.01 -8.30 11.03
N PHE A 93 1.07 -7.46 10.00
CA PHE A 93 -0.07 -7.13 9.16
C PHE A 93 -0.62 -8.34 8.41
N CYS A 94 0.24 -9.17 7.87
CA CYS A 94 -0.13 -10.37 7.10
C CYS A 94 -0.73 -11.50 7.97
N GLU A 95 -0.71 -11.39 9.30
CA GLU A 95 -1.39 -12.33 10.21
C GLU A 95 -2.93 -12.19 10.19
N CYS A 96 -3.48 -11.26 9.39
CA CYS A 96 -4.91 -11.03 9.22
C CYS A 96 -5.70 -12.24 8.65
N GLY A 97 -5.02 -13.23 8.08
CA GLY A 97 -5.64 -14.44 7.53
C GLY A 97 -6.29 -14.27 6.14
N LYS A 98 -6.16 -13.09 5.52
CA LYS A 98 -6.65 -12.82 4.16
C LYS A 98 -5.52 -12.87 3.13
N THR A 99 -5.88 -13.01 1.86
CA THR A 99 -4.93 -12.75 0.76
C THR A 99 -4.58 -11.27 0.76
N VAL A 100 -3.28 -10.97 0.81
CA VAL A 100 -2.76 -9.59 0.72
C VAL A 100 -2.10 -9.41 -0.64
N ILE A 101 -2.48 -8.37 -1.36
CA ILE A 101 -1.97 -8.04 -2.70
C ILE A 101 -1.28 -6.67 -2.61
N LEU A 102 -0.18 -6.51 -3.29
CA LEU A 102 0.51 -5.23 -3.49
C LEU A 102 1.16 -5.18 -4.87
N GLU A 103 1.58 -3.99 -5.24
CA GLU A 103 2.25 -3.69 -6.50
C GLU A 103 3.66 -3.19 -6.24
N ILE A 104 4.59 -3.56 -7.11
CA ILE A 104 5.96 -3.05 -7.10
C ILE A 104 6.39 -2.66 -8.52
N ASP A 105 7.36 -1.76 -8.62
CA ASP A 105 8.03 -1.49 -9.89
C ASP A 105 8.68 -2.77 -10.44
N PRO A 106 8.72 -2.95 -11.77
CA PRO A 106 9.51 -4.00 -12.38
C PRO A 106 10.96 -3.97 -11.84
N PRO A 107 11.56 -5.15 -11.51
CA PRO A 107 12.88 -5.20 -10.88
C PRO A 107 14.00 -4.97 -11.89
N GLU A 108 14.10 -3.76 -12.44
CA GLU A 108 15.03 -3.36 -13.49
C GLU A 108 16.24 -2.59 -12.96
N ASP A 109 16.16 -2.02 -11.75
CA ASP A 109 17.25 -1.30 -11.09
C ASP A 109 17.53 -1.85 -9.67
N GLU A 110 18.62 -1.38 -9.05
CA GLU A 110 19.03 -1.85 -7.72
C GLU A 110 17.97 -1.61 -6.62
N ILE A 111 17.18 -0.54 -6.72
CA ILE A 111 16.18 -0.17 -5.73
C ILE A 111 14.96 -1.09 -5.87
N SER A 112 14.46 -1.27 -7.07
CA SER A 112 13.31 -2.14 -7.38
C SER A 112 13.63 -3.62 -7.10
N ILE A 113 14.84 -4.09 -7.44
CA ILE A 113 15.33 -5.44 -7.10
C ILE A 113 15.40 -5.62 -5.57
N ARG A 114 15.93 -4.65 -4.83
CA ARG A 114 15.99 -4.69 -3.37
C ARG A 114 14.60 -4.69 -2.74
N ARG A 115 13.66 -3.91 -3.29
CA ARG A 115 12.26 -3.85 -2.86
C ARG A 115 11.56 -5.19 -3.07
N ARG A 116 11.69 -5.80 -4.24
CA ARG A 116 11.19 -7.16 -4.52
C ARG A 116 11.73 -8.16 -3.49
N GLY A 117 13.05 -8.22 -3.30
CA GLY A 117 13.67 -9.12 -2.32
C GLY A 117 13.23 -8.88 -0.87
N PHE A 118 12.84 -7.64 -0.52
CA PHE A 118 12.25 -7.34 0.78
C PHE A 118 10.88 -8.02 0.93
N TYR A 119 9.99 -7.89 -0.06
CA TYR A 119 8.67 -8.52 -0.02
C TYR A 119 8.74 -10.05 -0.07
N GLU A 120 9.65 -10.62 -0.86
CA GLU A 120 9.91 -12.07 -0.87
C GLU A 120 10.33 -12.60 0.51
N ARG A 121 11.21 -11.90 1.23
CA ARG A 121 11.57 -12.25 2.62
C ARG A 121 10.40 -12.12 3.61
N CYS A 122 9.43 -11.26 3.32
CA CYS A 122 8.19 -11.16 4.10
C CYS A 122 7.20 -12.28 3.77
N GLY A 123 7.47 -13.12 2.75
CA GLY A 123 6.65 -14.26 2.36
C GLY A 123 5.70 -13.97 1.19
N PHE A 124 5.87 -12.85 0.50
CA PHE A 124 5.12 -12.55 -0.72
C PHE A 124 5.68 -13.32 -1.90
N CYS A 125 4.78 -13.68 -2.81
CA CYS A 125 5.09 -14.34 -4.08
C CYS A 125 4.79 -13.38 -5.24
N GLU A 126 5.66 -13.35 -6.26
CA GLU A 126 5.41 -12.67 -7.51
C GLU A 126 4.34 -13.43 -8.32
N ASN A 127 3.48 -12.71 -9.02
CA ASN A 127 2.43 -13.26 -9.87
C ASN A 127 2.74 -13.01 -11.34
N PRO A 128 2.55 -14.00 -12.23
CA PRO A 128 2.93 -13.91 -13.64
C PRO A 128 1.88 -13.20 -14.53
N PHE A 129 1.10 -12.29 -13.95
CA PHE A 129 0.03 -11.61 -14.67
C PHE A 129 0.48 -10.24 -15.17
N SER A 130 0.13 -9.92 -16.42
CA SER A 130 0.28 -8.55 -16.92
C SER A 130 -0.62 -7.61 -16.13
N HIS A 131 -0.03 -6.57 -15.56
CA HIS A 131 -0.74 -5.62 -14.73
C HIS A 131 -0.32 -4.19 -15.02
N VAL A 132 -1.31 -3.30 -15.09
CA VAL A 132 -1.12 -1.87 -15.35
C VAL A 132 -1.99 -1.09 -14.38
N HIS A 133 -1.35 -0.31 -13.52
CA HIS A 133 -2.04 0.59 -12.61
C HIS A 133 -2.55 1.84 -13.35
N PRO A 134 -3.82 2.23 -13.18
CA PRO A 134 -4.33 3.51 -13.71
C PRO A 134 -3.61 4.70 -13.05
N PRO A 135 -3.48 5.86 -13.74
CA PRO A 135 -2.82 7.01 -13.15
C PRO A 135 -3.67 7.65 -12.04
N TYR A 136 -3.01 8.22 -11.02
CA TYR A 136 -3.66 9.01 -9.96
C TYR A 136 -4.04 10.43 -10.39
N HIS A 137 -3.50 10.91 -11.50
CA HIS A 137 -3.74 12.27 -11.99
C HIS A 137 -4.13 12.25 -13.46
N ALA A 138 -5.06 13.12 -13.85
CA ALA A 138 -5.45 13.28 -15.25
C ALA A 138 -4.23 13.65 -16.11
N GLY A 139 -4.08 12.96 -17.23
CA GLY A 139 -2.99 13.19 -18.19
C GLY A 139 -1.68 12.45 -17.90
N ASN A 140 -1.55 11.79 -16.74
CA ASN A 140 -0.38 10.95 -16.47
C ASN A 140 -0.47 9.60 -17.21
N ALA A 141 0.70 9.03 -17.51
CA ALA A 141 0.79 7.70 -18.10
C ALA A 141 0.36 6.62 -17.09
N ARG A 142 -0.10 5.49 -17.63
CA ARG A 142 -0.33 4.27 -16.86
C ARG A 142 1.00 3.62 -16.50
N HIS A 143 1.08 2.98 -15.34
CA HIS A 143 2.28 2.28 -14.86
C HIS A 143 2.14 0.77 -15.01
N SER A 144 3.09 0.13 -15.71
CA SER A 144 3.23 -1.32 -15.67
C SER A 144 3.90 -1.71 -14.37
N LEU A 145 3.24 -2.51 -13.56
CA LEU A 145 3.70 -2.94 -12.24
C LEU A 145 3.66 -4.46 -12.13
N VAL A 146 4.43 -5.00 -11.20
CA VAL A 146 4.43 -6.41 -10.85
C VAL A 146 3.53 -6.63 -9.64
N LEU A 147 2.60 -7.57 -9.76
CA LEU A 147 1.75 -7.97 -8.64
C LEU A 147 2.48 -8.95 -7.73
N MET A 148 2.49 -8.68 -6.44
CA MET A 148 2.92 -9.61 -5.42
C MET A 148 1.77 -9.94 -4.47
N SER A 149 1.72 -11.16 -3.97
CA SER A 149 0.66 -11.61 -3.07
C SER A 149 1.17 -12.51 -1.95
N TYR A 150 0.47 -12.47 -0.82
CA TYR A 150 0.71 -13.27 0.38
C TYR A 150 -0.58 -14.02 0.76
N PRO A 151 -0.55 -15.25 1.27
CA PRO A 151 0.62 -16.10 1.53
C PRO A 151 1.08 -16.93 0.32
N ARG A 152 0.42 -16.81 -0.82
CA ARG A 152 0.64 -17.58 -2.04
C ARG A 152 0.44 -16.72 -3.29
N ALA A 153 0.89 -17.20 -4.43
CA ALA A 153 0.48 -16.63 -5.70
C ALA A 153 -1.05 -16.78 -5.89
N ILE A 154 -1.67 -15.76 -6.46
CA ILE A 154 -3.12 -15.74 -6.74
C ILE A 154 -3.44 -16.45 -8.04
N ALA A 155 -4.66 -16.94 -8.17
CA ALA A 155 -5.17 -17.53 -9.40
C ALA A 155 -5.61 -16.42 -10.39
N GLN A 156 -5.81 -16.79 -11.66
CA GLN A 156 -6.23 -15.85 -12.71
C GLN A 156 -7.51 -15.09 -12.34
N PHE A 157 -8.53 -15.77 -11.83
CA PHE A 157 -9.79 -15.14 -11.44
C PHE A 157 -9.64 -14.17 -10.26
N GLU A 158 -8.72 -14.45 -9.32
CA GLU A 158 -8.41 -13.54 -8.20
C GLU A 158 -7.71 -12.28 -8.72
N CYS A 159 -6.81 -12.43 -9.69
CA CYS A 159 -6.16 -11.29 -10.35
C CYS A 159 -7.17 -10.42 -11.10
N GLU A 160 -8.07 -11.02 -11.86
CA GLU A 160 -9.13 -10.32 -12.59
C GLU A 160 -10.05 -9.55 -11.62
N ALA A 161 -10.48 -10.20 -10.54
CA ALA A 161 -11.29 -9.56 -9.50
C ALA A 161 -10.58 -8.37 -8.84
N PHE A 162 -9.28 -8.52 -8.53
CA PHE A 162 -8.47 -7.41 -8.01
C PHE A 162 -8.37 -6.26 -9.02
N GLN A 163 -8.06 -6.55 -10.30
CA GLN A 163 -7.94 -5.52 -11.33
C GLN A 163 -9.25 -4.77 -11.56
N ASP A 164 -10.39 -5.47 -11.50
CA ASP A 164 -11.70 -4.84 -11.57
C ASP A 164 -11.99 -3.95 -10.35
N TYR A 165 -11.67 -4.42 -9.16
CA TYR A 165 -11.79 -3.64 -7.93
C TYR A 165 -10.89 -2.40 -7.97
N LEU A 166 -9.64 -2.54 -8.38
CA LEU A 166 -8.70 -1.42 -8.54
C LEU A 166 -9.28 -0.35 -9.46
N ARG A 167 -9.75 -0.71 -10.65
CA ARG A 167 -10.29 0.24 -11.63
C ARG A 167 -11.59 0.90 -11.17
N ASN A 168 -12.52 0.11 -10.64
CA ASN A 168 -13.91 0.55 -10.44
C ASN A 168 -14.15 1.09 -9.03
N ARG A 169 -13.30 0.76 -8.06
CA ARG A 169 -13.46 1.13 -6.66
C ARG A 169 -12.30 2.00 -6.15
N VAL A 170 -11.10 1.46 -6.16
CA VAL A 170 -9.90 2.16 -5.64
C VAL A 170 -9.64 3.46 -6.40
N MET A 171 -9.62 3.40 -7.73
CA MET A 171 -9.30 4.54 -8.60
C MET A 171 -10.50 5.45 -8.90
N ARG A 172 -11.67 5.11 -8.39
CA ARG A 172 -12.87 5.94 -8.58
C ARG A 172 -12.73 7.27 -7.86
N GLY A 173 -12.59 8.34 -8.63
CA GLY A 173 -12.39 9.69 -8.11
C GLY A 173 -11.04 9.88 -7.42
N ALA A 174 -9.99 9.23 -7.91
CA ALA A 174 -8.63 9.44 -7.42
C ALA A 174 -8.10 10.85 -7.72
N PHE A 175 -8.72 11.53 -8.72
CA PHE A 175 -8.48 12.91 -9.15
C PHE A 175 -9.80 13.61 -9.49
#